data_43be9e01eacd9c8ad0a5a2c8952cd500
#
_entry.id   43be9e01eacd9c8ad0a5a2c8952cd500
#
_cell.length_a   1.000
_cell.length_b   1.000
_cell.length_c   1.000
_cell.angle_alpha   90.00
_cell.angle_beta   90.00
_cell.angle_gamma   90.00
#
_symmetry.space_group_name_H-M   'P 1'
#
loop_
_entity.id
_entity.type
_entity.pdbx_description
1 polymer ?
#
loop_
_entity_poly.entity_id
_entity_poly.type
_entity_poly.pdbx_seq_one_letter_code
_entity_poly.pdbx_strand_id
1 'polypeptide(L)'
;PLCGEKRPYFHSQYHFTLGANLAMGLKTPGVINLFKSGFKEQGGFRFGLERLMKHHGMANGLFSADEHLNGANPSQGTSLQTVVEMMNTLETLIGIGDFGAEPFDLLEKLAYNALPAAFTPDMKRYQRVQQANQVKISKEKRRWYSSDDTANLFTAAQADMDCASCHQAWPKFVSSQWYATADGGLSAVSYAPC
;
A
#
# COMPACT_ATOMS: atom_id res chain seq x y z
N PRO A 1 14.20 -4.37 -12.90
CA PRO A 1 13.71 -3.34 -13.81
C PRO A 1 13.01 -2.17 -13.10
N LEU A 2 12.53 -2.35 -11.83
CA LEU A 2 11.92 -1.27 -11.04
C LEU A 2 12.94 -0.29 -10.44
N CYS A 3 14.21 -0.65 -10.37
CA CYS A 3 15.25 0.09 -9.63
C CYS A 3 16.09 1.05 -10.50
N GLY A 4 15.70 1.32 -11.74
CA GLY A 4 16.45 2.25 -12.60
C GLY A 4 16.09 3.71 -12.32
N GLU A 5 17.08 4.58 -12.08
CA GLU A 5 16.89 6.02 -11.84
C GLU A 5 16.10 6.76 -12.94
N LYS A 6 16.04 6.20 -14.14
CA LYS A 6 15.35 6.77 -15.30
C LYS A 6 13.86 6.42 -15.39
N ARG A 7 13.26 5.77 -14.38
CA ARG A 7 11.85 5.41 -14.42
C ARG A 7 10.96 6.61 -14.07
N PRO A 8 9.92 6.90 -14.85
CA PRO A 8 9.10 8.09 -14.67
C PRO A 8 8.39 8.15 -13.28
N TYR A 9 8.04 7.02 -12.70
CA TYR A 9 7.39 6.98 -11.39
C TYR A 9 8.29 7.30 -10.19
N PHE A 10 9.62 7.42 -10.39
CA PHE A 10 10.55 7.90 -9.38
C PHE A 10 10.80 9.42 -9.44
N HIS A 11 10.01 10.13 -10.21
CA HIS A 11 10.04 11.59 -10.36
C HIS A 11 8.68 12.19 -10.01
N SER A 12 8.62 13.49 -9.79
CA SER A 12 7.41 14.23 -9.43
C SER A 12 6.40 14.39 -10.57
N GLN A 13 6.72 13.90 -11.75
CA GLN A 13 5.85 14.03 -12.92
C GLN A 13 4.65 13.08 -12.83
N TYR A 14 3.52 13.55 -13.35
CA TYR A 14 2.37 12.71 -13.60
C TYR A 14 2.73 11.48 -14.43
N HIS A 15 2.28 10.32 -13.98
CA HIS A 15 2.55 9.08 -14.70
C HIS A 15 1.33 8.16 -14.66
N PHE A 16 0.90 7.72 -15.82
CA PHE A 16 -0.21 6.79 -15.97
C PHE A 16 0.22 5.38 -15.56
N THR A 17 -0.08 5.02 -14.33
CA THR A 17 0.19 3.70 -13.76
C THR A 17 -0.67 3.44 -12.54
N LEU A 18 -1.24 2.25 -12.44
CA LEU A 18 -1.99 1.84 -11.25
C LEU A 18 -1.08 1.79 -10.02
N GLY A 19 -1.49 2.46 -8.96
CA GLY A 19 -0.77 2.46 -7.70
C GLY A 19 -0.60 1.06 -7.10
N ALA A 20 -1.63 0.23 -7.22
CA ALA A 20 -1.57 -1.17 -6.80
C ALA A 20 -0.45 -1.96 -7.50
N ASN A 21 -0.23 -1.74 -8.80
CA ASN A 21 0.85 -2.40 -9.54
C ASN A 21 2.23 -1.98 -9.04
N LEU A 22 2.40 -0.71 -8.65
CA LEU A 22 3.64 -0.24 -8.04
C LEU A 22 3.86 -0.85 -6.66
N ALA A 23 2.82 -0.86 -5.83
CA ALA A 23 2.87 -1.48 -4.51
C ALA A 23 3.25 -2.97 -4.60
N MET A 24 2.62 -3.73 -5.50
CA MET A 24 3.00 -5.13 -5.76
C MET A 24 4.42 -5.26 -6.30
N GLY A 25 4.83 -4.36 -7.17
CA GLY A 25 6.15 -4.36 -7.80
C GLY A 25 7.31 -4.19 -6.81
N LEU A 26 7.08 -3.48 -5.71
CA LEU A 26 8.11 -3.21 -4.70
C LEU A 26 8.63 -4.48 -4.01
N LYS A 27 7.86 -5.57 -3.92
CA LYS A 27 8.33 -6.85 -3.38
C LYS A 27 9.18 -7.67 -4.35
N THR A 28 9.15 -7.35 -5.65
CA THR A 28 9.80 -8.15 -6.69
C THR A 28 11.29 -8.42 -6.43
N PRO A 29 12.12 -7.44 -6.02
CA PRO A 29 13.52 -7.71 -5.71
C PRO A 29 13.69 -8.74 -4.58
N GLY A 30 12.91 -8.62 -3.51
CA GLY A 30 12.93 -9.57 -2.39
C GLY A 30 12.55 -10.98 -2.81
N VAL A 31 11.49 -11.11 -3.61
CA VAL A 31 11.04 -12.41 -4.12
C VAL A 31 12.07 -13.05 -5.04
N ILE A 32 12.72 -12.27 -5.92
CA ILE A 32 13.79 -12.78 -6.80
C ILE A 32 14.96 -13.33 -5.98
N ASN A 33 15.28 -12.72 -4.83
CA ASN A 33 16.36 -13.21 -3.96
C ASN A 33 16.14 -14.63 -3.44
N LEU A 34 14.89 -15.09 -3.31
CA LEU A 34 14.59 -16.46 -2.91
C LEU A 34 15.02 -17.50 -3.96
N PHE A 35 15.05 -17.11 -5.22
CA PHE A 35 15.33 -18.02 -6.35
C PHE A 35 16.74 -17.86 -6.94
N LYS A 36 17.43 -16.77 -6.61
CA LYS A 36 18.72 -16.45 -7.19
C LYS A 36 19.75 -16.21 -6.10
N SER A 37 20.51 -17.26 -5.76
CA SER A 37 21.62 -17.14 -4.80
C SER A 37 22.64 -16.08 -5.22
N GLY A 38 23.02 -15.21 -4.29
CA GLY A 38 23.99 -14.14 -4.53
C GLY A 38 23.40 -12.82 -5.06
N PHE A 39 22.11 -12.76 -5.30
CA PHE A 39 21.42 -11.53 -5.69
C PHE A 39 21.03 -10.77 -4.41
N LYS A 40 21.82 -9.76 -4.04
CA LYS A 40 21.58 -8.93 -2.85
C LYS A 40 20.88 -7.62 -3.24
N GLU A 41 19.64 -7.69 -3.69
CA GLU A 41 18.82 -6.48 -3.94
C GLU A 41 17.87 -6.12 -2.80
N GLN A 42 18.32 -6.24 -1.56
CA GLN A 42 17.58 -5.71 -0.40
C GLN A 42 17.37 -4.18 -0.52
N GLY A 43 18.31 -3.49 -1.15
CA GLY A 43 18.20 -2.04 -1.43
C GLY A 43 17.09 -1.65 -2.38
N GLY A 44 16.61 -2.57 -3.24
CA GLY A 44 15.63 -2.26 -4.28
C GLY A 44 14.26 -1.84 -3.74
N PHE A 45 13.78 -2.50 -2.70
CA PHE A 45 12.55 -2.12 -2.00
C PHE A 45 12.67 -0.72 -1.38
N ARG A 46 13.70 -0.53 -0.55
CA ARG A 46 13.93 0.75 0.16
C ARG A 46 14.11 1.90 -0.82
N PHE A 47 14.97 1.73 -1.81
CA PHE A 47 15.18 2.73 -2.85
C PHE A 47 13.88 3.11 -3.58
N GLY A 48 13.09 2.12 -3.99
CA GLY A 48 11.81 2.33 -4.67
C GLY A 48 10.81 3.07 -3.79
N LEU A 49 10.66 2.63 -2.54
CA LEU A 49 9.76 3.24 -1.56
C LEU A 49 10.19 4.68 -1.24
N GLU A 50 11.45 4.93 -0.94
CA GLU A 50 11.98 6.28 -0.65
C GLU A 50 11.71 7.25 -1.81
N ARG A 51 11.91 6.81 -3.05
CA ARG A 51 11.65 7.65 -4.22
C ARG A 51 10.16 7.93 -4.41
N LEU A 52 9.32 6.92 -4.26
CA LEU A 52 7.87 7.12 -4.33
C LEU A 52 7.39 8.06 -3.23
N MET A 53 7.85 7.88 -1.99
CA MET A 53 7.49 8.74 -0.87
C MET A 53 8.03 10.16 -1.02
N LYS A 54 9.23 10.34 -1.55
CA LYS A 54 9.81 11.65 -1.82
C LYS A 54 9.00 12.48 -2.82
N HIS A 55 8.49 11.86 -3.87
CA HIS A 55 7.84 12.56 -4.97
C HIS A 55 6.31 12.50 -4.92
N HIS A 56 5.75 11.51 -4.28
CA HIS A 56 4.31 11.21 -4.26
C HIS A 56 3.77 10.92 -2.86
N GLY A 57 4.60 11.05 -1.81
CA GLY A 57 4.21 10.72 -0.43
C GLY A 57 3.05 11.56 0.09
N MET A 58 2.13 10.91 0.79
CA MET A 58 0.94 11.48 1.39
C MET A 58 0.94 11.33 2.90
N ALA A 59 0.15 12.13 3.59
CA ALA A 59 0.04 12.12 5.05
C ALA A 59 -0.47 10.78 5.62
N ASN A 60 -1.18 9.99 4.81
CA ASN A 60 -1.66 8.66 5.22
C ASN A 60 -0.54 7.61 5.34
N GLY A 61 0.70 7.97 5.01
CA GLY A 61 1.86 7.08 5.11
C GLY A 61 2.18 6.30 3.84
N LEU A 62 1.48 6.57 2.74
CA LEU A 62 1.70 5.94 1.45
C LEU A 62 1.82 7.00 0.35
N PHE A 63 2.24 6.61 -0.84
CA PHE A 63 2.28 7.50 -2.00
C PHE A 63 0.89 7.69 -2.62
N SER A 64 0.66 8.87 -3.23
CA SER A 64 -0.56 9.14 -3.97
C SER A 64 -0.59 8.28 -5.22
N ALA A 65 -1.57 7.42 -5.31
CA ALA A 65 -1.78 6.63 -6.51
C ALA A 65 -3.20 6.05 -6.52
N ASP A 66 -3.93 6.38 -7.55
CA ASP A 66 -5.11 5.66 -8.00
C ASP A 66 -4.75 4.94 -9.31
N GLU A 67 -5.16 5.43 -10.44
CA GLU A 67 -4.72 5.01 -11.77
C GLU A 67 -3.48 5.80 -12.25
N HIS A 68 -3.02 6.77 -11.44
CA HIS A 68 -1.92 7.67 -11.74
C HIS A 68 -1.07 7.99 -10.52
N LEU A 69 0.19 8.31 -10.75
CA LEU A 69 1.05 9.02 -9.81
C LEU A 69 0.98 10.53 -10.10
N ASN A 70 0.60 11.32 -9.12
CA ASN A 70 0.26 12.74 -9.29
C ASN A 70 1.09 13.70 -8.43
N GLY A 71 2.18 13.25 -7.86
CA GLY A 71 2.94 14.06 -6.92
C GLY A 71 2.32 14.09 -5.52
N ALA A 72 2.78 15.00 -4.67
CA ALA A 72 2.40 15.10 -3.25
C ALA A 72 1.28 16.13 -2.99
N ASN A 73 0.47 16.46 -3.99
CA ASN A 73 -0.64 17.38 -3.81
C ASN A 73 -1.74 16.74 -2.95
N PRO A 74 -2.17 17.35 -1.82
CA PRO A 74 -3.16 16.77 -0.93
C PRO A 74 -4.56 16.60 -1.54
N SER A 75 -4.83 17.23 -2.70
CA SER A 75 -6.06 17.01 -3.47
C SER A 75 -6.04 15.72 -4.28
N GLN A 76 -4.87 15.09 -4.41
CA GLN A 76 -4.73 13.78 -5.03
C GLN A 76 -4.98 12.69 -3.99
N GLY A 77 -5.27 11.49 -4.46
CA GLY A 77 -5.67 10.42 -3.56
C GLY A 77 -4.80 9.19 -3.63
N THR A 78 -5.03 8.32 -2.66
CA THR A 78 -4.49 6.96 -2.64
C THR A 78 -5.66 5.98 -2.71
N SER A 79 -5.64 5.07 -3.69
CA SER A 79 -6.69 4.07 -3.79
C SER A 79 -6.60 3.04 -2.66
N LEU A 80 -7.75 2.54 -2.21
CA LEU A 80 -7.80 1.46 -1.23
C LEU A 80 -7.01 0.23 -1.72
N GLN A 81 -7.10 -0.08 -3.01
CA GLN A 81 -6.34 -1.17 -3.61
C GLN A 81 -4.83 -0.98 -3.47
N THR A 82 -4.32 0.25 -3.63
CA THR A 82 -2.90 0.55 -3.42
C THR A 82 -2.48 0.29 -1.96
N VAL A 83 -3.32 0.70 -1.00
CA VAL A 83 -3.08 0.45 0.43
C VAL A 83 -2.99 -1.05 0.71
N VAL A 84 -3.96 -1.81 0.26
CA VAL A 84 -4.05 -3.26 0.50
C VAL A 84 -2.88 -4.03 -0.14
N GLU A 85 -2.55 -3.70 -1.39
CA GLU A 85 -1.42 -4.33 -2.08
C GLU A 85 -0.07 -3.94 -1.46
N MET A 86 0.04 -2.73 -0.90
CA MET A 86 1.24 -2.37 -0.13
C MET A 86 1.33 -3.16 1.17
N MET A 87 0.24 -3.33 1.91
CA MET A 87 0.21 -4.18 3.10
C MET A 87 0.63 -5.62 2.75
N ASN A 88 0.07 -6.20 1.69
CA ASN A 88 0.45 -7.52 1.20
C ASN A 88 1.93 -7.62 0.78
N THR A 89 2.48 -6.56 0.21
CA THR A 89 3.90 -6.46 -0.13
C THR A 89 4.78 -6.47 1.12
N LEU A 90 4.42 -5.68 2.13
CA LEU A 90 5.16 -5.61 3.38
C LEU A 90 5.13 -6.94 4.13
N GLU A 91 3.97 -7.59 4.25
CA GLU A 91 3.84 -8.91 4.85
C GLU A 91 4.68 -9.97 4.12
N THR A 92 4.74 -9.91 2.79
CA THR A 92 5.59 -10.79 1.99
C THR A 92 7.07 -10.57 2.30
N LEU A 93 7.51 -9.30 2.36
CA LEU A 93 8.91 -8.95 2.66
C LEU A 93 9.30 -9.32 4.07
N ILE A 94 8.42 -9.10 5.05
CA ILE A 94 8.59 -9.54 6.43
C ILE A 94 8.78 -11.07 6.50
N GLY A 95 7.96 -11.82 5.80
CA GLY A 95 8.07 -13.29 5.75
C GLY A 95 9.34 -13.80 5.06
N ILE A 96 9.90 -13.03 4.11
CA ILE A 96 11.19 -13.34 3.47
C ILE A 96 12.35 -13.04 4.44
N GLY A 97 12.21 -12.02 5.29
CA GLY A 97 13.21 -11.57 6.26
C GLY A 97 14.27 -10.64 5.68
N ASP A 98 15.09 -10.10 6.59
CA ASP A 98 16.29 -9.29 6.29
C ASP A 98 16.04 -7.89 5.68
N PHE A 99 14.88 -7.29 5.92
CA PHE A 99 14.56 -5.92 5.49
C PHE A 99 14.60 -4.88 6.61
N GLY A 100 15.01 -5.27 7.84
CA GLY A 100 15.04 -4.39 9.02
C GLY A 100 13.64 -4.12 9.58
N ALA A 101 13.51 -3.09 10.43
CA ALA A 101 12.26 -2.73 11.11
C ALA A 101 11.27 -1.95 10.23
N GLU A 102 11.74 -1.26 9.21
CA GLU A 102 10.93 -0.36 8.38
C GLU A 102 9.64 -0.98 7.79
N PRO A 103 9.66 -2.23 7.24
CA PRO A 103 8.43 -2.86 6.76
C PRO A 103 7.37 -3.10 7.84
N PHE A 104 7.79 -3.41 9.07
CA PHE A 104 6.87 -3.62 10.20
C PHE A 104 6.18 -2.33 10.61
N ASP A 105 6.95 -1.25 10.80
CA ASP A 105 6.44 0.07 11.18
C ASP A 105 5.49 0.61 10.13
N LEU A 106 5.82 0.45 8.86
CA LEU A 106 4.96 0.90 7.77
C LEU A 106 3.68 0.06 7.68
N LEU A 107 3.77 -1.26 7.84
CA LEU A 107 2.60 -2.14 7.83
C LEU A 107 1.62 -1.77 8.94
N GLU A 108 2.11 -1.58 10.16
CA GLU A 108 1.29 -1.17 11.30
C GLU A 108 0.65 0.21 11.05
N LYS A 109 1.44 1.16 10.55
CA LYS A 109 0.94 2.50 10.19
C LYS A 109 -0.18 2.43 9.15
N LEU A 110 -0.06 1.62 8.12
CA LEU A 110 -1.09 1.47 7.10
C LEU A 110 -2.34 0.78 7.65
N ALA A 111 -2.17 -0.25 8.46
CA ALA A 111 -3.27 -1.00 9.06
C ALA A 111 -4.13 -0.15 10.00
N TYR A 112 -3.53 0.77 10.75
CA TYR A 112 -4.24 1.60 11.72
C TYR A 112 -4.65 2.99 11.22
N ASN A 113 -4.12 3.44 10.08
CA ASN A 113 -4.45 4.75 9.53
C ASN A 113 -5.06 4.67 8.13
N ALA A 114 -4.27 4.27 7.13
CA ALA A 114 -4.70 4.32 5.74
C ALA A 114 -5.83 3.33 5.43
N LEU A 115 -5.78 2.12 5.98
CA LEU A 115 -6.80 1.11 5.75
C LEU A 115 -8.16 1.52 6.35
N PRO A 116 -8.29 1.81 7.66
CA PRO A 116 -9.58 2.16 8.24
C PRO A 116 -10.12 3.50 7.74
N ALA A 117 -9.27 4.44 7.32
CA ALA A 117 -9.70 5.71 6.75
C ALA A 117 -10.51 5.57 5.45
N ALA A 118 -10.43 4.43 4.79
CA ALA A 118 -11.21 4.16 3.59
C ALA A 118 -12.59 3.56 3.88
N PHE A 119 -12.85 3.10 5.11
CA PHE A 119 -14.10 2.42 5.46
C PHE A 119 -15.01 3.29 6.33
N THR A 120 -16.32 3.03 6.25
CA THR A 120 -17.28 3.53 7.25
C THR A 120 -17.06 2.83 8.59
N PRO A 121 -17.45 3.46 9.75
CA PRO A 121 -17.24 2.86 11.07
C PRO A 121 -17.85 1.47 11.23
N ASP A 122 -18.93 1.16 10.49
CA ASP A 122 -19.56 -0.15 10.50
C ASP A 122 -18.95 -1.14 9.49
N MET A 123 -17.90 -0.75 8.80
CA MET A 123 -17.19 -1.53 7.76
C MET A 123 -18.06 -2.01 6.59
N LYS A 124 -19.27 -1.48 6.44
CA LYS A 124 -20.19 -1.91 5.38
C LYS A 124 -19.97 -1.20 4.06
N ARG A 125 -19.29 -0.05 4.08
CA ARG A 125 -19.01 0.73 2.89
C ARG A 125 -17.56 1.18 2.92
N TYR A 126 -16.98 1.33 1.74
CA TYR A 126 -15.64 1.87 1.60
C TYR A 126 -15.61 2.96 0.53
N GLN A 127 -14.61 3.80 0.62
CA GLN A 127 -14.28 4.78 -0.39
C GLN A 127 -13.10 4.26 -1.22
N ARG A 128 -13.24 4.29 -2.55
CA ARG A 128 -12.22 3.78 -3.46
C ARG A 128 -10.91 4.55 -3.32
N VAL A 129 -10.97 5.87 -3.23
CA VAL A 129 -9.80 6.74 -3.17
C VAL A 129 -9.93 7.71 -1.99
N GLN A 130 -8.99 7.65 -1.06
CA GLN A 130 -8.90 8.56 0.08
C GLN A 130 -8.00 9.75 -0.24
N GLN A 131 -8.32 10.93 0.30
CA GLN A 131 -7.52 12.15 0.18
C GLN A 131 -7.09 12.66 1.54
N ALA A 132 -5.87 13.23 1.62
CA ALA A 132 -5.33 13.76 2.87
C ALA A 132 -6.15 14.94 3.46
N ASN A 133 -6.80 15.73 2.60
CA ASN A 133 -7.63 16.88 3.01
C ASN A 133 -9.13 16.57 3.06
N GLN A 134 -9.50 15.29 3.02
CA GLN A 134 -10.89 14.89 3.08
C GLN A 134 -11.44 14.95 4.50
N VAL A 135 -12.59 15.61 4.65
CA VAL A 135 -13.24 15.75 5.96
C VAL A 135 -14.07 14.51 6.33
N LYS A 136 -14.71 13.90 5.33
CA LYS A 136 -15.57 12.71 5.53
C LYS A 136 -15.66 11.86 4.28
N ILE A 137 -15.99 10.60 4.45
CA ILE A 137 -16.39 9.71 3.36
C ILE A 137 -17.77 10.17 2.85
N SER A 138 -17.91 10.34 1.53
CA SER A 138 -19.17 10.78 0.92
C SER A 138 -19.36 10.20 -0.47
N LYS A 139 -20.61 10.29 -0.97
CA LYS A 139 -20.96 9.93 -2.35
C LYS A 139 -20.75 11.08 -3.34
N GLU A 140 -20.14 12.16 -2.91
CA GLU A 140 -19.95 13.33 -3.77
C GLU A 140 -19.00 13.00 -4.92
N LYS A 141 -19.31 13.55 -6.08
CA LYS A 141 -18.45 13.47 -7.26
C LYS A 141 -17.13 14.18 -6.97
N ARG A 142 -16.04 13.54 -7.32
CA ARG A 142 -14.70 14.09 -7.21
C ARG A 142 -14.06 14.17 -8.59
N ARG A 143 -13.24 15.17 -8.80
CA ARG A 143 -12.46 15.29 -10.03
C ARG A 143 -11.12 14.59 -9.80
N TRP A 144 -10.98 13.40 -10.36
CA TRP A 144 -9.72 12.70 -10.47
C TRP A 144 -9.22 12.81 -11.90
N TYR A 145 -7.92 12.67 -12.09
CA TYR A 145 -7.34 12.80 -13.44
C TYR A 145 -7.83 11.73 -14.42
N SER A 146 -8.21 10.59 -13.95
CA SER A 146 -8.39 9.41 -14.77
C SER A 146 -9.72 8.71 -14.63
N SER A 147 -10.44 8.91 -13.56
CA SER A 147 -11.62 8.10 -13.36
C SER A 147 -12.88 8.87 -13.70
N ASP A 148 -13.71 8.22 -14.49
CA ASP A 148 -15.11 8.56 -14.67
C ASP A 148 -15.93 8.30 -13.41
N ASP A 149 -15.27 7.87 -12.32
CA ASP A 149 -15.87 7.59 -11.02
C ASP A 149 -16.51 8.83 -10.44
N THR A 150 -17.78 8.89 -10.63
CA THR A 150 -18.61 9.98 -10.14
C THR A 150 -19.10 9.76 -8.71
N ALA A 151 -18.91 8.56 -8.16
CA ALA A 151 -19.29 8.20 -6.81
C ALA A 151 -18.23 7.29 -6.17
N ASN A 152 -17.41 7.83 -5.29
CA ASN A 152 -16.33 7.13 -4.61
C ASN A 152 -16.77 6.28 -3.41
N LEU A 153 -18.04 6.05 -3.21
CA LEU A 153 -18.53 5.26 -2.09
C LEU A 153 -19.25 4.00 -2.59
N PHE A 154 -18.69 2.86 -2.23
CA PHE A 154 -19.20 1.55 -2.58
C PHE A 154 -19.66 0.80 -1.33
N THR A 155 -20.62 -0.12 -1.48
CA THR A 155 -20.93 -1.09 -0.41
C THR A 155 -19.87 -2.18 -0.39
N ALA A 156 -19.65 -2.78 0.77
CA ALA A 156 -18.72 -3.90 0.90
C ALA A 156 -19.07 -5.08 -0.01
N ALA A 157 -20.35 -5.32 -0.27
CA ALA A 157 -20.78 -6.36 -1.19
C ALA A 157 -20.38 -6.10 -2.67
N GLN A 158 -20.19 -4.84 -3.05
CA GLN A 158 -19.68 -4.46 -4.37
C GLN A 158 -18.16 -4.50 -4.47
N ALA A 159 -17.48 -4.60 -3.35
CA ALA A 159 -16.02 -4.61 -3.31
C ALA A 159 -15.39 -5.81 -4.03
N ASP A 160 -16.09 -6.93 -4.08
CA ASP A 160 -15.63 -8.14 -4.79
C ASP A 160 -15.43 -7.90 -6.28
N MET A 161 -16.13 -6.94 -6.86
CA MET A 161 -15.98 -6.57 -8.26
C MET A 161 -14.79 -5.63 -8.51
N ASP A 162 -14.51 -4.74 -7.55
CA ASP A 162 -13.50 -3.68 -7.71
C ASP A 162 -12.19 -3.99 -6.99
N CYS A 163 -12.25 -4.69 -5.85
CA CYS A 163 -11.08 -4.98 -5.02
C CYS A 163 -11.31 -6.23 -4.16
N ALA A 164 -11.23 -7.41 -4.77
CA ALA A 164 -11.41 -8.68 -4.06
C ALA A 164 -10.46 -8.85 -2.85
N SER A 165 -9.24 -8.29 -2.92
CA SER A 165 -8.26 -8.36 -1.83
C SER A 165 -8.56 -7.42 -0.67
N CYS A 166 -9.41 -6.41 -0.85
CA CYS A 166 -9.62 -5.37 0.17
C CYS A 166 -10.23 -5.90 1.46
N HIS A 167 -11.10 -6.91 1.37
CA HIS A 167 -11.71 -7.55 2.54
C HIS A 167 -10.73 -8.40 3.35
N GLN A 168 -9.62 -8.81 2.75
CA GLN A 168 -8.66 -9.71 3.37
C GLN A 168 -7.54 -8.96 4.11
N ALA A 169 -7.39 -7.65 3.88
CA ALA A 169 -6.27 -6.88 4.40
C ALA A 169 -6.20 -6.89 5.92
N TRP A 170 -7.31 -6.63 6.59
CA TRP A 170 -7.35 -6.63 8.06
C TRP A 170 -7.21 -8.03 8.67
N PRO A 171 -8.00 -9.05 8.26
CA PRO A 171 -7.80 -10.40 8.75
C PRO A 171 -6.38 -10.94 8.55
N LYS A 172 -5.78 -10.65 7.42
CA LYS A 172 -4.41 -11.06 7.14
C LYS A 172 -3.41 -10.36 8.05
N PHE A 173 -3.55 -9.05 8.26
CA PHE A 173 -2.71 -8.29 9.17
C PHE A 173 -2.78 -8.84 10.60
N VAL A 174 -3.97 -9.06 11.16
CA VAL A 174 -4.11 -9.58 12.53
C VAL A 174 -3.64 -11.02 12.68
N SER A 175 -3.65 -11.82 11.62
CA SER A 175 -3.11 -13.19 11.62
C SER A 175 -1.59 -13.25 11.38
N SER A 176 -0.96 -12.16 10.95
CA SER A 176 0.46 -12.09 10.58
C SER A 176 1.33 -11.37 11.61
N GLN A 177 0.94 -11.38 12.89
CA GLN A 177 1.65 -10.66 13.95
C GLN A 177 2.82 -11.44 14.55
N TRP A 178 2.84 -12.75 14.40
CA TRP A 178 3.82 -13.63 14.99
C TRP A 178 4.62 -14.34 13.92
N TYR A 179 5.92 -14.28 14.04
CA TYR A 179 6.85 -14.95 13.14
C TYR A 179 7.79 -15.86 13.91
N ALA A 180 8.09 -17.01 13.35
CA ALA A 180 9.12 -17.89 13.87
C ALA A 180 10.50 -17.25 13.63
N THR A 181 11.35 -17.27 14.65
CA THR A 181 12.73 -16.82 14.55
C THR A 181 13.65 -17.98 14.16
N ALA A 182 14.84 -17.66 13.61
CA ALA A 182 15.79 -18.68 13.15
C ALA A 182 16.33 -19.56 14.29
N ASP A 183 16.28 -19.10 15.54
CA ASP A 183 16.65 -19.82 16.74
C ASP A 183 15.52 -20.65 17.35
N GLY A 184 14.37 -20.74 16.66
CA GLY A 184 13.22 -21.52 17.09
C GLY A 184 12.29 -20.79 18.07
N GLY A 185 12.49 -19.51 18.28
CA GLY A 185 11.60 -18.66 19.07
C GLY A 185 10.42 -18.09 18.29
N LEU A 186 9.67 -17.19 18.93
CA LEU A 186 8.60 -16.40 18.33
C LEU A 186 8.87 -14.91 18.51
N SER A 187 8.64 -14.15 17.46
CA SER A 187 8.71 -12.68 17.47
C SER A 187 7.33 -12.09 17.22
N ALA A 188 6.87 -11.22 18.13
CA ALA A 188 5.72 -10.37 17.90
C ALA A 188 6.18 -9.15 17.10
N VAL A 189 5.66 -8.99 15.91
CA VAL A 189 6.13 -7.95 14.96
C VAL A 189 5.16 -6.79 14.81
N SER A 190 3.95 -6.93 15.35
CA SER A 190 2.96 -5.86 15.47
C SER A 190 2.08 -6.07 16.69
N TYR A 191 1.43 -5.01 17.14
CA TYR A 191 0.59 -5.02 18.34
C TYR A 191 -0.86 -4.73 17.96
N ALA A 192 -1.54 -5.72 17.42
CA ALA A 192 -2.98 -5.66 17.20
C ALA A 192 -3.71 -6.66 18.10
N PRO A 193 -4.98 -6.44 18.41
CA PRO A 193 -5.83 -7.47 18.99
C PRO A 193 -5.88 -8.69 18.07
N CYS A 194 -5.58 -9.86 18.58
CA CYS A 194 -5.56 -11.13 17.86
C CYS A 194 -6.38 -12.20 18.61
#